data_2145abaa5230c6eda04cf42908a9c51c
#
_entry.id   2145abaa5230c6eda04cf42908a9c51c
#
_cell.length_a   1.000
_cell.length_b   1.000
_cell.length_c   1.000
_cell.angle_alpha   90.00
_cell.angle_beta   90.00
_cell.angle_gamma   90.00
#
_symmetry.space_group_name_H-M   'P 1'
#
loop_
_entity.id
_entity.type
_entity.pdbx_description
1 polymer ?
#
loop_
_entity_poly.entity_id
_entity_poly.type
_entity_poly.pdbx_seq_one_letter_code
_entity_poly.pdbx_strand_id
1 'polypeptide(L)'
;MKRTIGILAGMATLGMGVYLGSQVFAQQGGRSSTSAEPLRTRIAVVNLVQVLKKYSKFQACDAELKQQISKAKSELDPYEKQIKEKQLKGQDPQTSAVEREAIKRDIERLTLQYREKVEDADKAFMKRSGELAVQIYHEVEDAVDIFAKSNAIELVLMYNDALKSQRDEFYSPPYVQQRLKMPNALMPMYVDSRMDITDAITQMLNRRVAGGYTGNNSGN
;
A
#
# COMPACT_ATOMS: atom_id res chain seq x y z
N MET A 1 -15.00 5.49 -62.81
CA MET A 1 -15.91 6.66 -62.75
C MET A 1 -15.35 7.57 -61.66
N LYS A 2 -14.56 8.61 -62.00
CA LYS A 2 -14.95 10.02 -62.22
C LYS A 2 -15.88 10.50 -61.08
N ARG A 3 -15.53 11.47 -60.24
CA ARG A 3 -15.27 12.90 -60.45
C ARG A 3 -14.80 13.51 -59.12
N THR A 4 -13.73 14.22 -59.09
CA THR A 4 -13.46 15.68 -59.20
C THR A 4 -13.88 16.51 -57.97
N ILE A 5 -12.88 17.07 -57.28
CA ILE A 5 -12.35 18.47 -57.30
C ILE A 5 -13.26 19.45 -56.58
N GLY A 6 -12.67 20.16 -55.63
CA GLY A 6 -13.19 21.38 -55.03
C GLY A 6 -12.15 22.08 -54.19
N ILE A 7 -11.22 22.77 -54.86
CA ILE A 7 -10.32 23.79 -54.31
C ILE A 7 -11.15 25.07 -54.09
N LEU A 8 -11.04 25.70 -52.95
CA LEU A 8 -11.31 27.15 -52.85
C LEU A 8 -10.34 27.78 -51.84
N ALA A 9 -9.42 28.51 -52.44
CA ALA A 9 -8.56 29.49 -51.80
C ALA A 9 -9.39 30.75 -51.46
N GLY A 10 -9.10 31.34 -50.35
CA GLY A 10 -9.65 32.66 -49.94
C GLY A 10 -8.58 33.46 -49.22
N MET A 11 -8.02 34.36 -49.94
CA MET A 11 -6.99 35.37 -49.63
C MET A 11 -7.41 36.33 -48.51
N ALA A 12 -6.42 36.65 -47.70
CA ALA A 12 -5.91 37.97 -47.29
C ALA A 12 -6.90 39.06 -46.91
N THR A 13 -6.68 39.62 -45.73
CA THR A 13 -6.55 41.10 -45.61
C THR A 13 -5.69 41.48 -44.43
N LEU A 14 -4.62 42.15 -44.71
CA LEU A 14 -3.80 42.99 -43.83
C LEU A 14 -4.67 44.10 -43.18
N GLY A 15 -4.64 44.17 -41.89
CA GLY A 15 -5.16 45.30 -41.11
C GLY A 15 -4.09 45.85 -40.20
N MET A 16 -3.28 46.75 -40.76
CA MET A 16 -2.26 47.51 -40.02
C MET A 16 -2.99 48.66 -39.31
N GLY A 17 -3.25 48.52 -38.05
CA GLY A 17 -3.81 49.55 -37.17
C GLY A 17 -2.77 50.07 -36.21
N VAL A 18 -2.11 51.15 -36.60
CA VAL A 18 -1.27 51.96 -35.71
C VAL A 18 -2.21 52.76 -34.75
N TYR A 19 -2.24 52.35 -33.49
CA TYR A 19 -2.83 53.19 -32.44
C TYR A 19 -1.71 53.84 -31.62
N LEU A 20 -1.40 55.08 -31.99
CA LEU A 20 -0.77 56.07 -31.13
C LEU A 20 -1.85 56.60 -30.16
N GLY A 21 -1.69 56.37 -28.90
CA GLY A 21 -2.68 56.81 -27.94
C GLY A 21 -2.14 56.92 -26.50
N SER A 22 -1.65 58.05 -26.16
CA SER A 22 -1.63 58.69 -24.83
C SER A 22 -0.98 57.89 -23.68
N GLN A 23 0.23 58.30 -23.38
CA GLN A 23 0.84 58.13 -22.06
C GLN A 23 0.04 58.95 -21.03
N VAL A 24 -0.79 58.28 -20.29
CA VAL A 24 -1.31 58.84 -19.03
C VAL A 24 -0.25 58.58 -17.97
N PHE A 25 0.50 59.61 -17.62
CA PHE A 25 1.28 59.60 -16.39
C PHE A 25 0.32 59.58 -15.19
N ALA A 26 -0.02 58.37 -14.75
CA ALA A 26 -0.61 58.21 -13.42
C ALA A 26 0.50 58.35 -12.39
N GLN A 27 0.46 59.46 -11.67
CA GLN A 27 1.32 59.75 -10.53
C GLN A 27 1.42 58.57 -9.58
N GLN A 28 2.65 58.15 -9.32
CA GLN A 28 3.06 57.24 -8.27
C GLN A 28 2.63 57.80 -6.91
N GLY A 29 1.49 57.34 -6.45
CA GLY A 29 1.25 57.21 -5.03
C GLY A 29 2.02 56.01 -4.54
N GLY A 30 3.08 56.21 -3.79
CA GLY A 30 3.88 55.14 -3.20
C GLY A 30 3.02 54.28 -2.29
N ARG A 31 2.52 53.18 -2.84
CA ARG A 31 2.16 52.00 -2.09
C ARG A 31 3.38 51.08 -2.14
N SER A 32 4.09 51.04 -1.02
CA SER A 32 4.96 49.91 -0.71
C SER A 32 4.13 48.63 -0.87
N SER A 33 4.14 48.09 -2.07
CA SER A 33 3.72 46.72 -2.24
C SER A 33 4.77 45.88 -1.49
N THR A 34 4.46 45.56 -0.24
CA THR A 34 5.06 44.38 0.38
C THR A 34 4.77 43.26 -0.62
N SER A 35 5.74 42.94 -1.45
CA SER A 35 5.64 41.78 -2.31
C SER A 35 5.55 40.58 -1.34
N ALA A 36 4.33 40.15 -1.06
CA ALA A 36 4.12 38.90 -0.35
C ALA A 36 4.90 37.84 -1.14
N GLU A 37 5.96 37.36 -0.52
CA GLU A 37 6.73 36.28 -1.09
C GLU A 37 5.74 35.17 -1.48
N PRO A 38 5.77 34.69 -2.73
CA PRO A 38 4.78 33.72 -3.16
C PRO A 38 4.83 32.51 -2.22
N LEU A 39 3.71 32.19 -1.59
CA LEU A 39 3.57 31.05 -0.70
C LEU A 39 4.05 29.80 -1.45
N ARG A 40 5.24 29.35 -1.12
CA ARG A 40 5.83 28.12 -1.69
C ARG A 40 5.44 26.97 -0.77
N THR A 41 4.35 26.28 -1.10
CA THR A 41 3.96 25.06 -0.40
C THR A 41 5.06 24.02 -0.56
N ARG A 42 5.58 23.54 0.58
CA ARG A 42 6.59 22.47 0.62
C ARG A 42 5.88 21.13 0.67
N ILE A 43 5.96 20.40 -0.43
CA ILE A 43 5.34 19.08 -0.59
C ILE A 43 6.44 18.02 -0.61
N ALA A 44 6.20 16.92 0.08
CA ALA A 44 7.01 15.71 0.01
C ALA A 44 6.16 14.51 -0.36
N VAL A 45 6.82 13.43 -0.74
CA VAL A 45 6.17 12.14 -1.01
C VAL A 45 6.86 11.02 -0.25
N VAL A 46 6.12 10.00 0.15
CA VAL A 46 6.62 8.83 0.83
C VAL A 46 6.07 7.55 0.20
N ASN A 47 6.93 6.61 -0.09
CA ASN A 47 6.55 5.28 -0.57
C ASN A 47 6.37 4.33 0.62
N LEU A 48 5.13 4.18 1.08
CA LEU A 48 4.83 3.34 2.24
C LEU A 48 5.32 1.90 2.08
N VAL A 49 5.14 1.31 0.90
CA VAL A 49 5.56 -0.09 0.66
C VAL A 49 7.07 -0.24 0.77
N GLN A 50 7.84 0.72 0.28
CA GLN A 50 9.30 0.68 0.43
C GLN A 50 9.73 0.92 1.87
N VAL A 51 9.07 1.84 2.60
CA VAL A 51 9.31 2.02 4.04
C VAL A 51 9.12 0.69 4.75
N LEU A 52 7.96 0.03 4.58
CA LEU A 52 7.65 -1.24 5.23
C LEU A 52 8.67 -2.34 4.88
N LYS A 53 9.05 -2.47 3.62
CA LYS A 53 10.04 -3.47 3.18
C LYS A 53 11.41 -3.30 3.87
N LYS A 54 11.81 -2.07 4.18
CA LYS A 54 13.11 -1.74 4.79
C LYS A 54 13.03 -1.52 6.30
N TYR A 55 11.83 -1.50 6.88
CA TYR A 55 11.63 -1.28 8.30
C TYR A 55 11.87 -2.57 9.08
N SER A 56 12.91 -2.60 9.91
CA SER A 56 13.36 -3.80 10.63
C SER A 56 12.29 -4.38 11.56
N LYS A 57 11.50 -3.54 12.23
CA LYS A 57 10.40 -4.01 13.09
C LYS A 57 9.30 -4.68 12.26
N PHE A 58 8.95 -4.14 11.09
CA PHE A 58 7.99 -4.79 10.20
C PHE A 58 8.49 -6.18 9.76
N GLN A 59 9.77 -6.29 9.41
CA GLN A 59 10.37 -7.59 9.06
C GLN A 59 10.32 -8.58 10.22
N ALA A 60 10.57 -8.12 11.45
CA ALA A 60 10.44 -8.96 12.64
C ALA A 60 8.99 -9.40 12.89
N CYS A 61 8.01 -8.50 12.72
CA CYS A 61 6.58 -8.83 12.81
C CYS A 61 6.15 -9.83 11.74
N ASP A 62 6.62 -9.68 10.50
CA ASP A 62 6.34 -10.62 9.41
C ASP A 62 6.92 -12.02 9.71
N ALA A 63 8.14 -12.06 10.27
CA ALA A 63 8.74 -13.32 10.71
C ALA A 63 7.94 -13.98 11.86
N GLU A 64 7.46 -13.19 12.84
CA GLU A 64 6.59 -13.67 13.93
C GLU A 64 5.30 -14.28 13.37
N LEU A 65 4.62 -13.59 12.45
CA LEU A 65 3.39 -14.08 11.82
C LEU A 65 3.64 -15.39 11.04
N LYS A 66 4.73 -15.47 10.29
CA LYS A 66 5.13 -16.70 9.59
C LYS A 66 5.40 -17.86 10.55
N GLN A 67 6.01 -17.59 11.69
CA GLN A 67 6.23 -18.60 12.72
C GLN A 67 4.91 -19.08 13.33
N GLN A 68 3.94 -18.18 13.58
CA GLN A 68 2.61 -18.56 14.06
C GLN A 68 1.88 -19.47 13.06
N ILE A 69 1.92 -19.15 11.76
CA ILE A 69 1.36 -19.99 10.70
C ILE A 69 2.02 -21.38 10.70
N SER A 70 3.34 -21.42 10.77
CA SER A 70 4.09 -22.69 10.79
C SER A 70 3.73 -23.53 12.02
N LYS A 71 3.59 -22.90 13.19
CA LYS A 71 3.17 -23.56 14.43
C LYS A 71 1.75 -24.12 14.30
N ALA A 72 0.79 -23.31 13.85
CA ALA A 72 -0.57 -23.75 13.64
C ALA A 72 -0.64 -24.95 12.68
N LYS A 73 0.12 -24.89 11.58
CA LYS A 73 0.21 -26.01 10.63
C LYS A 73 0.73 -27.28 11.28
N SER A 74 1.80 -27.20 12.08
CA SER A 74 2.35 -28.38 12.77
C SER A 74 1.40 -28.95 13.83
N GLU A 75 0.53 -28.13 14.42
CA GLU A 75 -0.52 -28.59 15.34
C GLU A 75 -1.70 -29.26 14.62
N LEU A 76 -1.93 -28.93 13.36
CA LEU A 76 -2.99 -29.53 12.51
C LEU A 76 -2.55 -30.82 11.84
N ASP A 77 -1.27 -30.98 11.51
CA ASP A 77 -0.71 -32.16 10.84
C ASP A 77 -1.12 -33.51 11.48
N PRO A 78 -1.14 -33.69 12.82
CA PRO A 78 -1.56 -34.94 13.44
C PRO A 78 -3.02 -35.29 13.17
N TYR A 79 -3.90 -34.32 13.09
CA TYR A 79 -5.32 -34.52 12.80
C TYR A 79 -5.51 -35.00 11.36
N GLU A 80 -4.82 -34.37 10.41
CA GLU A 80 -4.86 -34.77 9.00
C GLU A 80 -4.37 -36.19 8.81
N LYS A 81 -3.26 -36.55 9.47
CA LYS A 81 -2.70 -37.93 9.43
C LYS A 81 -3.69 -38.95 9.99
N GLN A 82 -4.25 -38.70 11.17
CA GLN A 82 -5.22 -39.59 11.80
C GLN A 82 -6.48 -39.77 10.96
N ILE A 83 -7.01 -38.68 10.38
CA ILE A 83 -8.17 -38.76 9.49
C ILE A 83 -7.85 -39.63 8.28
N LYS A 84 -6.70 -39.40 7.65
CA LYS A 84 -6.26 -40.20 6.48
C LYS A 84 -6.06 -41.64 6.80
N GLU A 85 -5.40 -41.97 7.92
CA GLU A 85 -5.19 -43.36 8.37
C GLU A 85 -6.53 -44.08 8.62
N LYS A 86 -7.47 -43.42 9.30
CA LYS A 86 -8.80 -43.98 9.54
C LYS A 86 -9.61 -44.13 8.25
N GLN A 87 -9.49 -43.20 7.30
CA GLN A 87 -10.12 -43.34 5.98
C GLN A 87 -9.60 -44.56 5.24
N LEU A 88 -8.29 -44.78 5.22
CA LEU A 88 -7.69 -45.97 4.60
C LEU A 88 -8.16 -47.25 5.28
N LYS A 89 -8.19 -47.27 6.64
CA LYS A 89 -8.67 -48.43 7.39
C LYS A 89 -10.15 -48.72 7.14
N GLY A 90 -10.98 -47.68 7.02
CA GLY A 90 -12.41 -47.84 6.73
C GLY A 90 -12.71 -48.37 5.32
N GLN A 91 -11.77 -48.19 4.38
CA GLN A 91 -11.87 -48.74 3.01
C GLN A 91 -11.35 -50.18 2.87
N ASP A 92 -10.67 -50.69 3.90
CA ASP A 92 -10.15 -52.07 3.87
C ASP A 92 -11.31 -53.05 3.80
N PRO A 93 -11.32 -54.00 2.82
CA PRO A 93 -12.33 -55.04 2.70
C PRO A 93 -12.43 -55.95 3.94
N GLN A 94 -11.33 -56.12 4.69
CA GLN A 94 -11.27 -56.92 5.90
C GLN A 94 -11.94 -56.26 7.12
N THR A 95 -12.22 -54.97 7.08
CA THR A 95 -12.84 -54.22 8.18
C THR A 95 -14.32 -54.60 8.30
N SER A 96 -14.75 -55.02 9.49
CA SER A 96 -16.13 -55.41 9.76
C SER A 96 -17.11 -54.22 9.66
N ALA A 97 -18.38 -54.46 9.42
CA ALA A 97 -19.41 -53.44 9.34
C ALA A 97 -19.51 -52.55 10.63
N VAL A 98 -19.39 -53.20 11.79
CA VAL A 98 -19.41 -52.50 13.09
C VAL A 98 -18.19 -51.60 13.26
N GLU A 99 -17.02 -52.09 12.85
CA GLU A 99 -15.80 -51.32 12.93
C GLU A 99 -15.79 -50.14 11.93
N ARG A 100 -16.32 -50.33 10.73
CA ARG A 100 -16.47 -49.23 9.77
C ARG A 100 -17.35 -48.09 10.33
N GLU A 101 -18.44 -48.41 11.00
CA GLU A 101 -19.31 -47.40 11.62
C GLU A 101 -18.62 -46.68 12.78
N ALA A 102 -17.79 -47.37 13.57
CA ALA A 102 -16.97 -46.75 14.60
C ALA A 102 -15.91 -45.81 14.00
N ILE A 103 -15.22 -46.23 12.92
CA ILE A 103 -14.25 -45.45 12.20
C ILE A 103 -14.91 -44.18 11.63
N LYS A 104 -16.11 -44.30 11.05
CA LYS A 104 -16.83 -43.13 10.50
C LYS A 104 -17.12 -42.08 11.58
N ARG A 105 -17.61 -42.49 12.74
CA ARG A 105 -17.83 -41.58 13.88
C ARG A 105 -16.54 -40.93 14.37
N ASP A 106 -15.44 -41.66 14.38
CA ASP A 106 -14.14 -41.13 14.76
C ASP A 106 -13.65 -40.07 13.75
N ILE A 107 -13.82 -40.32 12.44
CA ILE A 107 -13.47 -39.36 11.38
C ILE A 107 -14.30 -38.10 11.53
N GLU A 108 -15.59 -38.22 11.77
CA GLU A 108 -16.49 -37.05 11.98
C GLU A 108 -16.02 -36.23 13.18
N ARG A 109 -15.70 -36.86 14.31
CA ARG A 109 -15.17 -36.19 15.51
C ARG A 109 -13.83 -35.53 15.25
N LEU A 110 -12.87 -36.20 14.60
CA LEU A 110 -11.56 -35.64 14.27
C LEU A 110 -11.69 -34.46 13.28
N THR A 111 -12.59 -34.58 12.31
CA THR A 111 -12.84 -33.51 11.34
C THR A 111 -13.43 -32.26 12.02
N LEU A 112 -14.32 -32.46 12.99
CA LEU A 112 -14.85 -31.33 13.78
C LEU A 112 -13.73 -30.65 14.58
N GLN A 113 -12.92 -31.41 15.32
CA GLN A 113 -11.78 -30.90 16.07
C GLN A 113 -10.76 -30.18 15.20
N TYR A 114 -10.46 -30.73 14.01
CA TYR A 114 -9.60 -30.08 13.03
C TYR A 114 -10.15 -28.73 12.59
N ARG A 115 -11.44 -28.68 12.24
CA ARG A 115 -12.11 -27.45 11.83
C ARG A 115 -12.10 -26.38 12.92
N GLU A 116 -12.42 -26.74 14.16
CA GLU A 116 -12.36 -25.83 15.31
C GLU A 116 -10.95 -25.26 15.48
N LYS A 117 -9.91 -26.09 15.40
CA LYS A 117 -8.53 -25.60 15.53
C LYS A 117 -8.09 -24.69 14.36
N VAL A 118 -8.53 -24.97 13.14
CA VAL A 118 -8.28 -24.08 11.99
C VAL A 118 -8.95 -22.72 12.23
N GLU A 119 -10.21 -22.72 12.66
CA GLU A 119 -10.96 -21.49 12.93
C GLU A 119 -10.30 -20.66 14.05
N ASP A 120 -9.86 -21.29 15.12
CA ASP A 120 -9.17 -20.63 16.23
C ASP A 120 -7.81 -20.06 15.79
N ALA A 121 -7.05 -20.81 14.98
CA ALA A 121 -5.79 -20.34 14.43
C ALA A 121 -5.98 -19.14 13.49
N ASP A 122 -6.99 -19.18 12.63
CA ASP A 122 -7.33 -18.09 11.72
C ASP A 122 -7.76 -16.84 12.50
N LYS A 123 -8.61 -16.98 13.51
CA LYS A 123 -9.02 -15.87 14.37
C LYS A 123 -7.83 -15.23 15.09
N ALA A 124 -6.96 -16.05 15.66
CA ALA A 124 -5.76 -15.58 16.35
C ALA A 124 -4.80 -14.85 15.38
N PHE A 125 -4.61 -15.39 14.18
CA PHE A 125 -3.80 -14.78 13.13
C PHE A 125 -4.38 -13.45 12.66
N MET A 126 -5.67 -13.40 12.34
CA MET A 126 -6.35 -12.17 11.89
C MET A 126 -6.28 -11.07 12.95
N LYS A 127 -6.51 -11.41 14.21
CA LYS A 127 -6.39 -10.47 15.32
C LYS A 127 -4.98 -9.93 15.43
N ARG A 128 -3.97 -10.81 15.48
CA ARG A 128 -2.57 -10.42 15.66
C ARG A 128 -2.04 -9.60 14.48
N SER A 129 -2.34 -10.03 13.25
CA SER A 129 -1.94 -9.29 12.05
C SER A 129 -2.58 -7.91 11.96
N GLY A 130 -3.86 -7.80 12.37
CA GLY A 130 -4.54 -6.51 12.45
C GLY A 130 -3.91 -5.57 13.47
N GLU A 131 -3.63 -6.05 14.69
CA GLU A 131 -2.96 -5.26 15.73
C GLU A 131 -1.58 -4.77 15.28
N LEU A 132 -0.78 -5.65 14.67
CA LEU A 132 0.53 -5.30 14.15
C LEU A 132 0.46 -4.29 13.00
N ALA A 133 -0.51 -4.45 12.09
CA ALA A 133 -0.71 -3.52 10.99
C ALA A 133 -1.04 -2.11 11.49
N VAL A 134 -1.95 -1.98 12.45
CA VAL A 134 -2.30 -0.70 13.07
C VAL A 134 -1.10 -0.09 13.77
N GLN A 135 -0.37 -0.87 14.58
CA GLN A 135 0.81 -0.39 15.28
C GLN A 135 1.88 0.15 14.32
N ILE A 136 2.22 -0.62 13.28
CA ILE A 136 3.22 -0.23 12.28
C ILE A 136 2.78 1.03 11.53
N TYR A 137 1.49 1.13 11.17
CA TYR A 137 0.96 2.30 10.49
C TYR A 137 1.12 3.57 11.33
N HIS A 138 0.74 3.51 12.62
CA HIS A 138 0.92 4.64 13.54
C HIS A 138 2.40 5.05 13.70
N GLU A 139 3.30 4.09 13.80
CA GLU A 139 4.74 4.39 13.91
C GLU A 139 5.29 5.10 12.67
N VAL A 140 4.80 4.72 11.48
CA VAL A 140 5.15 5.41 10.23
C VAL A 140 4.54 6.81 10.19
N GLU A 141 3.27 6.96 10.56
CA GLU A 141 2.57 8.24 10.62
C GLU A 141 3.28 9.22 11.57
N ASP A 142 3.62 8.78 12.78
CA ASP A 142 4.39 9.55 13.75
C ASP A 142 5.77 9.97 13.21
N ALA A 143 6.45 9.08 12.52
CA ALA A 143 7.74 9.39 11.92
C ALA A 143 7.62 10.45 10.82
N VAL A 144 6.58 10.34 9.99
CA VAL A 144 6.27 11.32 8.93
C VAL A 144 5.93 12.67 9.55
N ASP A 145 5.07 12.70 10.59
CA ASP A 145 4.67 13.94 11.28
C ASP A 145 5.88 14.69 11.86
N ILE A 146 6.72 13.96 12.61
CA ILE A 146 7.93 14.55 13.22
C ILE A 146 8.89 15.07 12.15
N PHE A 147 9.09 14.29 11.07
CA PHE A 147 9.97 14.68 9.97
C PHE A 147 9.43 15.91 9.24
N ALA A 148 8.14 15.93 8.94
CA ALA A 148 7.48 17.04 8.26
C ALA A 148 7.59 18.33 9.07
N LYS A 149 7.26 18.31 10.36
CA LYS A 149 7.39 19.47 11.26
C LYS A 149 8.82 19.96 11.37
N SER A 150 9.79 19.06 11.48
CA SER A 150 11.21 19.42 11.60
C SER A 150 11.79 20.04 10.33
N ASN A 151 11.19 19.77 9.17
CA ASN A 151 11.66 20.25 7.87
C ASN A 151 10.72 21.28 7.23
N ALA A 152 9.74 21.80 7.98
CA ALA A 152 8.73 22.74 7.48
C ALA A 152 8.04 22.26 6.19
N ILE A 153 7.70 20.97 6.12
CA ILE A 153 6.92 20.37 5.04
C ILE A 153 5.45 20.52 5.40
N GLU A 154 4.66 21.05 4.49
CA GLU A 154 3.23 21.35 4.71
C GLU A 154 2.32 20.20 4.30
N LEU A 155 2.76 19.38 3.34
CA LEU A 155 2.00 18.26 2.81
C LEU A 155 2.90 17.08 2.50
N VAL A 156 2.56 15.91 3.01
CA VAL A 156 3.20 14.64 2.63
C VAL A 156 2.16 13.76 1.93
N LEU A 157 2.44 13.35 0.70
CA LEU A 157 1.58 12.46 -0.06
C LEU A 157 2.16 11.05 -0.05
N MET A 158 1.32 10.09 0.27
CA MET A 158 1.69 8.68 0.19
C MET A 158 1.54 8.18 -1.25
N TYR A 159 2.53 7.45 -1.75
CA TYR A 159 2.45 6.76 -3.03
C TYR A 159 2.94 5.32 -2.93
N ASN A 160 2.57 4.52 -3.91
CA ASN A 160 2.96 3.12 -3.99
C ASN A 160 3.49 2.83 -5.39
N ASP A 161 4.78 2.52 -5.49
CA ASP A 161 5.45 2.10 -6.72
C ASP A 161 5.99 0.66 -6.62
N ALA A 162 5.34 -0.18 -5.82
CA ALA A 162 5.78 -1.55 -5.53
C ALA A 162 6.21 -2.35 -6.76
N LEU A 163 5.86 -1.87 -7.95
CA LEU A 163 6.07 -2.54 -9.22
C LEU A 163 7.12 -1.88 -10.12
N LYS A 164 7.83 -0.83 -9.67
CA LYS A 164 8.94 -0.27 -10.47
C LYS A 164 10.06 -1.29 -10.76
N SER A 165 10.21 -2.28 -9.90
CA SER A 165 11.15 -3.39 -10.10
C SER A 165 10.65 -4.46 -11.09
N GLN A 166 9.35 -4.45 -11.42
CA GLN A 166 8.67 -5.37 -12.34
C GLN A 166 8.04 -4.58 -13.48
N ARG A 167 8.87 -3.84 -14.20
CA ARG A 167 8.45 -2.86 -15.21
C ARG A 167 7.51 -3.45 -16.26
N ASP A 168 7.73 -4.68 -16.66
CA ASP A 168 6.94 -5.37 -17.68
C ASP A 168 5.53 -5.75 -17.16
N GLU A 169 5.42 -6.18 -15.90
CA GLU A 169 4.13 -6.45 -15.28
C GLU A 169 3.33 -5.17 -15.00
N PHE A 170 4.03 -4.07 -14.67
CA PHE A 170 3.42 -2.77 -14.44
C PHE A 170 2.69 -2.22 -15.68
N TYR A 171 3.20 -2.50 -16.87
CA TYR A 171 2.58 -2.12 -18.15
C TYR A 171 1.74 -3.23 -18.76
N SER A 172 1.54 -4.35 -18.06
CA SER A 172 0.64 -5.39 -18.56
C SER A 172 -0.80 -4.87 -18.66
N PRO A 173 -1.54 -5.20 -19.75
CA PRO A 173 -2.89 -4.70 -19.97
C PRO A 173 -3.85 -4.93 -18.80
N PRO A 174 -3.88 -6.11 -18.13
CA PRO A 174 -4.75 -6.34 -16.97
C PRO A 174 -4.45 -5.39 -15.82
N TYR A 175 -3.18 -5.16 -15.55
CA TYR A 175 -2.73 -4.30 -14.46
C TYR A 175 -3.06 -2.82 -14.72
N VAL A 176 -2.83 -2.35 -15.95
CA VAL A 176 -3.20 -0.97 -16.36
C VAL A 176 -4.71 -0.78 -16.25
N GLN A 177 -5.52 -1.75 -16.71
CA GLN A 177 -6.98 -1.69 -16.58
C GLN A 177 -7.44 -1.67 -15.12
N GLN A 178 -6.81 -2.47 -14.24
CA GLN A 178 -7.12 -2.47 -12.82
C GLN A 178 -6.79 -1.11 -12.18
N ARG A 179 -5.66 -0.50 -12.53
CA ARG A 179 -5.29 0.84 -12.06
C ARG A 179 -6.27 1.91 -12.50
N LEU A 180 -6.72 1.87 -13.74
CA LEU A 180 -7.71 2.82 -14.27
C LEU A 180 -9.09 2.68 -13.60
N LYS A 181 -9.40 1.50 -13.06
CA LYS A 181 -10.64 1.22 -12.34
C LYS A 181 -10.56 1.52 -10.83
N MET A 182 -9.35 1.63 -10.28
CA MET A 182 -9.19 1.99 -8.86
C MET A 182 -9.51 3.48 -8.68
N PRO A 183 -10.57 3.83 -7.94
CA PRO A 183 -10.82 5.22 -7.62
C PRO A 183 -9.74 5.69 -6.64
N ASN A 184 -8.97 6.72 -7.07
CA ASN A 184 -8.38 7.71 -6.17
C ASN A 184 -7.21 7.34 -5.27
N ALA A 185 -6.33 6.44 -5.63
CA ALA A 185 -4.97 6.61 -5.14
C ALA A 185 -4.33 7.75 -5.97
N LEU A 186 -4.03 8.87 -5.35
CA LEU A 186 -3.18 9.91 -5.94
C LEU A 186 -1.80 9.30 -6.20
N MET A 187 -1.67 8.66 -7.37
CA MET A 187 -0.39 8.11 -7.79
C MET A 187 0.30 9.15 -8.67
N PRO A 188 1.37 9.76 -8.18
CA PRO A 188 2.10 10.73 -8.98
C PRO A 188 2.71 10.02 -10.20
N MET A 189 2.50 10.56 -11.40
CA MET A 189 3.13 10.06 -12.62
C MET A 189 4.65 10.35 -12.63
N TYR A 190 5.04 11.42 -11.95
CA TYR A 190 6.42 11.87 -11.78
C TYR A 190 6.64 12.36 -10.34
N VAL A 191 7.77 11.98 -9.76
CA VAL A 191 8.26 12.45 -8.48
C VAL A 191 9.72 12.85 -8.64
N ASP A 192 10.04 14.09 -8.32
CA ASP A 192 11.43 14.49 -8.18
C ASP A 192 12.04 13.80 -6.95
N SER A 193 13.22 13.21 -7.12
CA SER A 193 13.90 12.48 -6.04
C SER A 193 14.16 13.33 -4.79
N ARG A 194 14.23 14.64 -4.94
CA ARG A 194 14.39 15.59 -3.81
C ARG A 194 13.13 15.72 -2.94
N MET A 195 11.97 15.35 -3.48
CA MET A 195 10.70 15.34 -2.75
C MET A 195 10.44 14.02 -2.04
N ASP A 196 11.17 12.95 -2.38
CA ASP A 196 10.98 11.61 -1.82
C ASP A 196 11.71 11.49 -0.48
N ILE A 197 10.92 11.39 0.60
CA ILE A 197 11.42 11.25 1.96
C ILE A 197 11.45 9.80 2.46
N THR A 198 11.19 8.82 1.60
CA THR A 198 11.07 7.39 1.95
C THR A 198 12.26 6.86 2.73
N ASP A 199 13.49 7.14 2.26
CA ASP A 199 14.69 6.65 2.93
C ASP A 199 14.94 7.38 4.26
N ALA A 200 14.61 8.67 4.35
CA ALA A 200 14.73 9.44 5.58
C ALA A 200 13.77 8.89 6.68
N ILE A 201 12.53 8.64 6.32
CA ILE A 201 11.54 8.03 7.22
C ILE A 201 11.98 6.63 7.66
N THR A 202 12.43 5.81 6.71
CA THR A 202 12.92 4.45 7.01
C THR A 202 14.10 4.48 7.99
N GLN A 203 15.07 5.36 7.78
CA GLN A 203 16.20 5.50 8.68
C GLN A 203 15.78 5.98 10.07
N MET A 204 14.84 6.93 10.15
CA MET A 204 14.31 7.41 11.42
C MET A 204 13.64 6.27 12.21
N LEU A 205 12.80 5.48 11.56
CA LEU A 205 12.13 4.32 12.16
C LEU A 205 13.15 3.28 12.67
N ASN A 206 14.14 2.92 11.85
CA ASN A 206 15.14 1.93 12.22
C ASN A 206 16.05 2.41 13.37
N ARG A 207 16.36 3.71 13.43
CA ARG A 207 17.11 4.29 14.56
C ARG A 207 16.32 4.20 15.87
N ARG A 208 14.99 4.40 15.84
CA ARG A 208 14.14 4.25 17.02
C ARG A 208 14.15 2.81 17.54
N VAL A 209 14.08 1.83 16.67
CA VAL A 209 14.18 0.42 17.03
C VAL A 209 15.54 0.11 17.65
N ALA A 210 16.63 0.56 17.04
CA ALA A 210 17.99 0.36 17.55
C ALA A 210 18.24 1.06 18.91
N GLY A 211 17.59 2.20 19.16
CA GLY A 211 17.67 2.95 20.42
C GLY A 211 16.75 2.43 21.52
N GLY A 212 16.04 1.31 21.31
CA GLY A 212 15.13 0.73 22.32
C GLY A 212 13.86 1.54 22.58
N TYR A 213 13.53 2.48 21.69
CA TYR A 213 12.32 3.29 21.79
C TYR A 213 11.10 2.47 21.36
N THR A 214 10.61 1.63 22.26
CA THR A 214 9.25 1.10 22.15
C THR A 214 8.33 2.24 22.57
N GLY A 215 7.66 2.87 21.59
CA GLY A 215 6.68 3.90 21.88
C GLY A 215 5.62 3.37 22.86
N ASN A 216 5.77 3.73 24.12
CA ASN A 216 4.72 3.55 25.10
C ASN A 216 3.62 4.57 24.70
N ASN A 217 2.57 4.08 24.09
CA ASN A 217 1.31 4.81 23.96
C ASN A 217 0.72 4.93 25.38
N SER A 218 1.14 5.92 26.13
CA SER A 218 0.34 6.46 27.22
C SER A 218 -0.74 7.33 26.59
N GLY A 219 -1.87 6.69 26.27
CA GLY A 219 -3.12 7.40 26.01
C GLY A 219 -3.49 8.22 27.24
N ASN A 220 -3.83 9.45 26.99
CA ASN A 220 -4.76 10.26 27.79
C ASN A 220 -5.82 10.79 26.85
#